data_afbab9b1e1d78a91560c793d6edd279a
#
_entry.id   afbab9b1e1d78a91560c793d6edd279a
#
_cell.length_a   1.000
_cell.length_b   1.000
_cell.length_c   1.000
_cell.angle_alpha   90.00
_cell.angle_beta   90.00
_cell.angle_gamma   90.00
#
_symmetry.space_group_name_H-M   'P 1'
#
loop_
_entity.id
_entity.type
_entity.pdbx_description
1 polymer ?
#
loop_
_entity_poly.entity_id
_entity_poly.type
_entity_poly.pdbx_seq_one_letter_code
_entity_poly.pdbx_strand_id
1 'polypeptide(L)'
;MTRFGIDISAWQEPGKINYDLLAEEIQFAILRAGFTGHGTGSSYHEDQYFNRHYEEFSKRGIPLGAYWYSCADTVEEGIAEAKACLKAVQNKQLAYPIFFDTEDNFYQRKASPAALTDATIAFCQTIEEAGYYVGIYASADWFKNELQLDRLTAYDKWVANWQVTKPNFEGPYGLWQFTSSIQLSGYAGRLDGNYAYKDYPAIMKVHGLNRYSKEPASKPPVKTIDELAQEVLSGVWGNGSDRKNRLVAAGHDYDAIQARVNVLLGVDKPKKSIDELAREVIRGDWGDGEERKRRLNEAGFDYYAVQSRVDELLKR
;
A
#
# COMPACT_ATOMS: atom_id res chain seq x y z
N MET A 1 3.49 5.70 -2.11
CA MET A 1 3.15 6.92 -2.90
C MET A 1 1.99 7.61 -2.21
N THR A 2 2.06 8.94 -2.00
CA THR A 2 0.92 9.71 -1.50
C THR A 2 -0.08 9.92 -2.63
N ARG A 3 -1.37 9.72 -2.37
CA ARG A 3 -2.46 9.95 -3.33
C ARG A 3 -3.31 11.10 -2.85
N PHE A 4 -3.73 11.96 -3.79
CA PHE A 4 -4.63 13.08 -3.51
C PHE A 4 -6.07 12.70 -3.86
N GLY A 5 -7.02 13.09 -3.01
CA GLY A 5 -8.45 12.85 -3.21
C GLY A 5 -9.32 13.82 -2.42
N ILE A 6 -10.61 13.58 -2.50
CA ILE A 6 -11.63 14.42 -1.83
C ILE A 6 -12.56 13.54 -0.99
N ASP A 7 -13.29 14.18 -0.08
CA ASP A 7 -14.50 13.59 0.45
C ASP A 7 -15.71 14.49 0.16
N ILE A 8 -16.87 13.88 -0.08
CA ILE A 8 -18.10 14.56 -0.45
C ILE A 8 -19.35 13.90 0.14
N SER A 9 -20.42 14.65 0.19
CA SER A 9 -21.71 14.22 0.70
C SER A 9 -22.86 14.89 -0.06
N ALA A 10 -24.06 14.83 0.47
CA ALA A 10 -25.22 15.57 -0.05
C ALA A 10 -25.07 17.09 -0.11
N TRP A 11 -24.03 17.65 0.53
CA TRP A 11 -23.69 19.06 0.40
C TRP A 11 -23.19 19.44 -1.00
N GLN A 12 -22.65 18.48 -1.74
CA GLN A 12 -22.19 18.63 -3.12
C GLN A 12 -23.25 18.05 -4.07
N GLU A 13 -24.22 18.85 -4.47
CA GLU A 13 -25.30 18.42 -5.37
C GLU A 13 -24.75 17.91 -6.72
N PRO A 14 -25.11 16.70 -7.18
CA PRO A 14 -24.60 16.13 -8.42
C PRO A 14 -24.80 16.98 -9.66
N GLY A 15 -25.90 17.74 -9.72
CA GLY A 15 -26.20 18.64 -10.85
C GLY A 15 -25.26 19.85 -10.95
N LYS A 16 -24.45 20.11 -9.93
CA LYS A 16 -23.46 21.20 -9.89
C LYS A 16 -22.04 20.71 -10.11
N ILE A 17 -21.83 19.40 -10.33
CA ILE A 17 -20.53 18.78 -10.47
C ILE A 17 -20.32 18.38 -11.94
N ASN A 18 -19.21 18.82 -12.52
CA ASN A 18 -18.63 18.20 -13.70
C ASN A 18 -17.68 17.09 -13.27
N TYR A 19 -18.16 15.87 -13.23
CA TYR A 19 -17.39 14.71 -12.77
C TYR A 19 -16.20 14.36 -13.67
N ASP A 20 -16.25 14.72 -14.97
CA ASP A 20 -15.13 14.46 -15.88
C ASP A 20 -13.92 15.32 -15.50
N LEU A 21 -14.12 16.63 -15.32
CA LEU A 21 -13.08 17.54 -14.88
C LEU A 21 -12.57 17.20 -13.48
N LEU A 22 -13.48 16.86 -12.57
CA LEU A 22 -13.10 16.54 -11.20
C LEU A 22 -12.27 15.24 -11.13
N ALA A 23 -12.60 14.25 -11.95
CA ALA A 23 -11.89 12.98 -12.03
C ALA A 23 -10.46 13.12 -12.61
N GLU A 24 -10.15 14.15 -13.36
CA GLU A 24 -8.79 14.43 -13.86
C GLU A 24 -7.85 14.91 -12.74
N GLU A 25 -8.40 15.50 -11.68
CA GLU A 25 -7.60 16.11 -10.61
C GLU A 25 -7.46 15.23 -9.37
N ILE A 26 -8.31 14.19 -9.19
CA ILE A 26 -8.32 13.34 -7.99
C ILE A 26 -7.94 11.89 -8.29
N GLN A 27 -7.39 11.20 -7.31
CA GLN A 27 -7.02 9.80 -7.40
C GLN A 27 -7.92 8.89 -6.56
N PHE A 28 -8.79 9.45 -5.72
CA PHE A 28 -9.81 8.73 -4.96
C PHE A 28 -10.87 9.70 -4.43
N ALA A 29 -12.01 9.15 -4.02
CA ALA A 29 -13.02 9.89 -3.28
C ALA A 29 -13.61 9.05 -2.13
N ILE A 30 -13.90 9.70 -0.99
CA ILE A 30 -14.61 9.10 0.14
C ILE A 30 -16.00 9.71 0.19
N LEU A 31 -17.03 8.88 0.13
CA LEU A 31 -18.42 9.31 -0.03
C LEU A 31 -19.19 9.11 1.26
N ARG A 32 -19.99 10.08 1.69
CA ARG A 32 -20.91 9.84 2.79
C ARG A 32 -21.96 8.81 2.40
N ALA A 33 -21.90 7.63 3.01
CA ALA A 33 -22.90 6.58 2.80
C ALA A 33 -24.24 6.94 3.48
N GLY A 34 -24.13 7.59 4.62
CA GLY A 34 -25.28 8.01 5.38
C GLY A 34 -24.89 8.72 6.66
N PHE A 35 -25.88 9.00 7.48
CA PHE A 35 -25.74 9.72 8.74
C PHE A 35 -26.83 9.35 9.72
N THR A 36 -26.55 9.56 11.00
CA THR A 36 -27.53 9.47 12.06
C THR A 36 -28.07 10.87 12.36
N GLY A 37 -29.38 11.02 12.29
CA GLY A 37 -30.05 12.29 12.56
C GLY A 37 -30.18 12.56 14.05
N HIS A 38 -30.16 13.85 14.42
CA HIS A 38 -30.44 14.29 15.77
C HIS A 38 -31.96 14.19 16.07
N GLY A 39 -32.33 13.75 17.28
CA GLY A 39 -33.74 13.70 17.71
C GLY A 39 -34.00 12.59 18.72
N THR A 40 -35.27 12.47 19.13
CA THR A 40 -35.72 11.38 20.00
C THR A 40 -35.88 10.10 19.18
N GLY A 41 -35.00 9.15 19.40
CA GLY A 41 -34.89 7.91 18.65
C GLY A 41 -33.97 8.08 17.46
N SER A 42 -32.90 7.27 17.45
CA SER A 42 -31.89 7.31 16.41
C SER A 42 -32.51 7.06 15.04
N SER A 43 -32.42 8.02 14.14
CA SER A 43 -32.88 7.90 12.77
C SER A 43 -31.68 7.75 11.83
N TYR A 44 -31.59 6.60 11.16
CA TYR A 44 -30.51 6.27 10.24
C TYR A 44 -30.93 6.62 8.81
N HIS A 45 -30.19 7.53 8.17
CA HIS A 45 -30.50 8.03 6.84
C HIS A 45 -29.36 7.69 5.88
N GLU A 46 -29.68 7.05 4.76
CA GLU A 46 -28.76 7.00 3.62
C GLU A 46 -28.61 8.42 3.06
N ASP A 47 -27.40 8.79 2.68
CA ASP A 47 -27.17 10.09 2.02
C ASP A 47 -27.87 10.09 0.65
N GLN A 48 -28.71 11.10 0.41
CA GLN A 48 -29.58 11.17 -0.77
C GLN A 48 -28.81 11.13 -2.10
N TYR A 49 -27.53 11.52 -2.11
CA TYR A 49 -26.72 11.53 -3.32
C TYR A 49 -25.62 10.48 -3.33
N PHE A 50 -25.51 9.64 -2.30
CA PHE A 50 -24.47 8.61 -2.20
C PHE A 50 -24.45 7.70 -3.45
N ASN A 51 -25.59 7.16 -3.84
CA ASN A 51 -25.67 6.28 -5.02
C ASN A 51 -25.26 7.01 -6.30
N ARG A 52 -25.69 8.26 -6.47
CA ARG A 52 -25.34 9.05 -7.65
C ARG A 52 -23.85 9.37 -7.70
N HIS A 53 -23.25 9.81 -6.59
CA HIS A 53 -21.80 10.04 -6.52
C HIS A 53 -21.02 8.77 -6.77
N TYR A 54 -21.44 7.65 -6.17
CA TYR A 54 -20.81 6.35 -6.39
C TYR A 54 -20.82 5.96 -7.88
N GLU A 55 -21.96 6.04 -8.55
CA GLU A 55 -22.08 5.72 -9.98
C GLU A 55 -21.22 6.61 -10.86
N GLU A 56 -21.24 7.91 -10.64
CA GLU A 56 -20.53 8.87 -11.48
C GLU A 56 -19.01 8.72 -11.37
N PHE A 57 -18.47 8.56 -10.16
CA PHE A 57 -17.05 8.31 -9.98
C PHE A 57 -16.63 6.91 -10.42
N SER A 58 -17.44 5.89 -10.16
CA SER A 58 -17.16 4.52 -10.60
C SER A 58 -17.05 4.41 -12.13
N LYS A 59 -17.94 5.07 -12.88
CA LYS A 59 -17.87 5.13 -14.36
C LYS A 59 -16.55 5.71 -14.87
N ARG A 60 -15.90 6.55 -14.08
CA ARG A 60 -14.61 7.19 -14.39
C ARG A 60 -13.42 6.46 -13.80
N GLY A 61 -13.65 5.31 -13.18
CA GLY A 61 -12.59 4.48 -12.60
C GLY A 61 -11.94 5.08 -11.34
N ILE A 62 -12.58 6.07 -10.70
CA ILE A 62 -12.08 6.65 -9.44
C ILE A 62 -12.28 5.66 -8.30
N PRO A 63 -11.21 5.27 -7.58
CA PRO A 63 -11.30 4.42 -6.39
C PRO A 63 -12.10 5.09 -5.28
N LEU A 64 -13.07 4.36 -4.71
CA LEU A 64 -14.03 4.91 -3.76
C LEU A 64 -13.93 4.27 -2.39
N GLY A 65 -14.15 5.06 -1.34
CA GLY A 65 -14.45 4.66 0.02
C GLY A 65 -15.79 5.23 0.47
N ALA A 66 -16.13 4.97 1.73
CA ALA A 66 -17.38 5.48 2.31
C ALA A 66 -17.15 5.94 3.75
N TYR A 67 -18.06 6.81 4.26
CA TYR A 67 -18.12 7.13 5.67
C TYR A 67 -19.55 7.22 6.15
N TRP A 68 -19.74 7.01 7.45
CA TRP A 68 -21.01 7.21 8.16
C TRP A 68 -20.83 8.29 9.20
N TYR A 69 -21.56 9.41 9.08
CA TYR A 69 -21.58 10.45 10.10
C TYR A 69 -22.38 9.93 11.30
N SER A 70 -21.66 9.72 12.39
CA SER A 70 -22.17 9.06 13.59
C SER A 70 -22.65 10.05 14.64
N CYS A 71 -23.72 9.66 15.34
CA CYS A 71 -24.14 10.25 16.59
C CYS A 71 -24.10 9.24 17.76
N ALA A 72 -23.62 8.01 17.53
CA ALA A 72 -23.61 6.94 18.51
C ALA A 72 -22.72 7.28 19.70
N ASP A 73 -23.25 7.12 20.90
CA ASP A 73 -22.54 7.24 22.18
C ASP A 73 -22.68 5.97 23.05
N THR A 74 -23.37 4.94 22.53
CA THR A 74 -23.51 3.61 23.13
C THR A 74 -23.11 2.50 22.15
N VAL A 75 -22.78 1.32 22.70
CA VAL A 75 -22.46 0.11 21.91
C VAL A 75 -23.60 -0.28 20.97
N GLU A 76 -24.83 -0.26 21.47
CA GLU A 76 -26.03 -0.62 20.73
C GLU A 76 -26.23 0.31 19.52
N GLU A 77 -26.02 1.60 19.69
CA GLU A 77 -26.11 2.58 18.60
C GLU A 77 -24.98 2.41 17.59
N GLY A 78 -23.74 2.17 18.04
CA GLY A 78 -22.62 1.86 17.16
C GLY A 78 -22.89 0.65 16.25
N ILE A 79 -23.47 -0.42 16.81
CA ILE A 79 -23.88 -1.60 16.03
C ILE A 79 -25.01 -1.25 15.04
N ALA A 80 -25.99 -0.44 15.48
CA ALA A 80 -27.14 -0.09 14.64
C ALA A 80 -26.71 0.80 13.45
N GLU A 81 -25.84 1.78 13.69
CA GLU A 81 -25.26 2.63 12.63
C GLU A 81 -24.42 1.81 11.65
N ALA A 82 -23.60 0.86 12.13
CA ALA A 82 -22.84 -0.04 11.27
C ALA A 82 -23.76 -0.86 10.36
N LYS A 83 -24.85 -1.42 10.89
CA LYS A 83 -25.84 -2.14 10.08
C LYS A 83 -26.52 -1.25 9.04
N ALA A 84 -26.82 -0.01 9.38
CA ALA A 84 -27.37 0.97 8.45
C ALA A 84 -26.36 1.33 7.34
N CYS A 85 -25.09 1.54 7.71
CA CYS A 85 -23.99 1.76 6.78
C CYS A 85 -23.83 0.57 5.83
N LEU A 86 -23.79 -0.67 6.34
CA LEU A 86 -23.69 -1.89 5.55
C LEU A 86 -24.83 -2.04 4.54
N LYS A 87 -26.05 -1.62 4.92
CA LYS A 87 -27.21 -1.58 4.01
C LYS A 87 -27.00 -0.57 2.88
N ALA A 88 -26.47 0.61 3.17
CA ALA A 88 -26.20 1.63 2.15
C ALA A 88 -25.11 1.20 1.16
N VAL A 89 -24.05 0.54 1.64
CA VAL A 89 -22.92 0.09 0.80
C VAL A 89 -23.14 -1.30 0.20
N GLN A 90 -24.26 -1.97 0.47
CA GLN A 90 -24.55 -3.28 -0.12
C GLN A 90 -24.46 -3.21 -1.65
N ASN A 91 -23.85 -4.22 -2.28
CA ASN A 91 -23.62 -4.28 -3.73
C ASN A 91 -22.65 -3.24 -4.31
N LYS A 92 -21.94 -2.50 -3.48
CA LYS A 92 -20.88 -1.58 -3.90
C LYS A 92 -19.50 -2.14 -3.57
N GLN A 93 -18.59 -2.09 -4.52
CA GLN A 93 -17.18 -2.44 -4.31
C GLN A 93 -16.42 -1.17 -3.92
N LEU A 94 -15.76 -1.19 -2.77
CA LEU A 94 -15.05 -0.03 -2.24
C LEU A 94 -13.54 -0.28 -2.21
N ALA A 95 -12.78 0.51 -2.95
CA ALA A 95 -11.32 0.42 -3.01
C ALA A 95 -10.62 1.08 -1.80
N TYR A 96 -11.36 1.85 -1.03
CA TYR A 96 -10.95 2.51 0.21
C TYR A 96 -11.81 2.04 1.38
N PRO A 97 -11.40 2.30 2.64
CA PRO A 97 -12.13 1.87 3.82
C PRO A 97 -13.54 2.45 3.93
N ILE A 98 -14.33 1.83 4.81
CA ILE A 98 -15.49 2.49 5.43
C ILE A 98 -15.00 3.17 6.71
N PHE A 99 -15.35 4.44 6.91
CA PHE A 99 -14.94 5.19 8.09
C PHE A 99 -16.14 5.47 9.01
N PHE A 100 -15.91 5.22 10.29
CA PHE A 100 -16.74 5.76 11.37
C PHE A 100 -16.35 7.22 11.56
N ASP A 101 -17.24 8.13 11.22
CA ASP A 101 -17.02 9.56 11.35
C ASP A 101 -17.55 10.04 12.70
N THR A 102 -16.64 10.35 13.62
CA THR A 102 -16.94 10.75 14.99
C THR A 102 -16.49 12.18 15.25
N GLU A 103 -17.46 13.08 15.28
CA GLU A 103 -17.25 14.52 15.48
C GLU A 103 -18.49 15.23 16.02
N ASP A 104 -19.53 14.48 16.44
CA ASP A 104 -20.80 15.05 16.83
C ASP A 104 -20.76 15.78 18.18
N ASN A 105 -21.04 17.07 18.15
CA ASN A 105 -21.01 17.91 19.34
C ASN A 105 -22.26 17.82 20.22
N PHE A 106 -23.34 17.15 19.76
CA PHE A 106 -24.60 17.10 20.50
C PHE A 106 -24.73 15.90 21.43
N TYR A 107 -24.30 14.71 20.97
CA TYR A 107 -24.36 13.45 21.70
C TYR A 107 -22.97 12.98 22.09
N GLN A 108 -22.11 12.74 21.14
CA GLN A 108 -20.79 12.16 21.33
C GLN A 108 -19.91 13.01 22.26
N ARG A 109 -19.94 14.34 22.13
CA ARG A 109 -19.18 15.27 22.99
C ARG A 109 -19.61 15.23 24.47
N LYS A 110 -20.80 14.71 24.77
CA LYS A 110 -21.31 14.57 26.13
C LYS A 110 -21.04 13.21 26.74
N ALA A 111 -20.70 12.23 25.91
CA ALA A 111 -20.33 10.91 26.35
C ALA A 111 -18.96 10.93 27.04
N SER A 112 -18.71 9.96 27.90
CA SER A 112 -17.34 9.77 28.38
C SER A 112 -16.45 9.23 27.25
N PRO A 113 -15.13 9.53 27.24
CA PRO A 113 -14.22 8.95 26.26
C PRO A 113 -14.26 7.42 26.20
N ALA A 114 -14.54 6.75 27.32
CA ALA A 114 -14.69 5.31 27.35
C ALA A 114 -15.95 4.84 26.60
N ALA A 115 -17.10 5.45 26.85
CA ALA A 115 -18.37 5.11 26.20
C ALA A 115 -18.30 5.36 24.67
N LEU A 116 -17.78 6.53 24.27
CA LEU A 116 -17.59 6.85 22.85
C LEU A 116 -16.63 5.87 22.16
N THR A 117 -15.54 5.47 22.85
CA THR A 117 -14.62 4.47 22.33
C THR A 117 -15.27 3.10 22.21
N ASP A 118 -16.14 2.70 23.15
CA ASP A 118 -16.89 1.44 23.09
C ASP A 118 -17.86 1.44 21.88
N ALA A 119 -18.59 2.54 21.66
CA ALA A 119 -19.45 2.71 20.49
C ALA A 119 -18.66 2.65 19.18
N THR A 120 -17.51 3.32 19.12
CA THR A 120 -16.59 3.31 17.97
C THR A 120 -16.11 1.89 17.66
N ILE A 121 -15.68 1.14 18.69
CA ILE A 121 -15.24 -0.25 18.54
C ILE A 121 -16.39 -1.13 18.03
N ALA A 122 -17.59 -0.97 18.58
CA ALA A 122 -18.76 -1.75 18.20
C ALA A 122 -19.14 -1.53 16.72
N PHE A 123 -19.11 -0.30 16.25
CA PHE A 123 -19.26 0.00 14.82
C PHE A 123 -18.17 -0.70 13.99
N CYS A 124 -16.91 -0.49 14.34
CA CYS A 124 -15.78 -1.02 13.59
C CYS A 124 -15.83 -2.56 13.52
N GLN A 125 -16.06 -3.25 14.62
CA GLN A 125 -16.17 -4.71 14.64
C GLN A 125 -17.32 -5.21 13.76
N THR A 126 -18.48 -4.56 13.80
CA THR A 126 -19.62 -4.93 12.96
C THR A 126 -19.31 -4.78 11.45
N ILE A 127 -18.57 -3.76 11.06
CA ILE A 127 -18.11 -3.55 9.68
C ILE A 127 -17.07 -4.61 9.28
N GLU A 128 -16.10 -4.93 10.15
CA GLU A 128 -15.08 -5.96 9.91
C GLU A 128 -15.69 -7.35 9.77
N GLU A 129 -16.63 -7.72 10.64
CA GLU A 129 -17.36 -9.00 10.59
C GLU A 129 -18.11 -9.20 9.26
N ALA A 130 -18.53 -8.11 8.64
CA ALA A 130 -19.14 -8.12 7.31
C ALA A 130 -18.13 -8.17 6.14
N GLY A 131 -16.82 -8.25 6.44
CA GLY A 131 -15.75 -8.40 5.45
C GLY A 131 -15.27 -7.08 4.82
N TYR A 132 -15.50 -5.95 5.50
CA TYR A 132 -15.02 -4.66 5.06
C TYR A 132 -13.82 -4.17 5.88
N TYR A 133 -12.93 -3.43 5.24
CA TYR A 133 -11.86 -2.70 5.92
C TYR A 133 -12.45 -1.42 6.52
N VAL A 134 -12.20 -1.21 7.80
CA VAL A 134 -12.77 -0.08 8.54
C VAL A 134 -11.67 0.83 9.08
N GLY A 135 -11.98 2.11 9.21
CA GLY A 135 -11.16 3.10 9.88
C GLY A 135 -12.03 4.08 10.67
N ILE A 136 -11.39 5.03 11.32
CA ILE A 136 -12.03 6.05 12.15
C ILE A 136 -11.61 7.42 11.63
N TYR A 137 -12.60 8.28 11.34
CA TYR A 137 -12.36 9.69 11.06
C TYR A 137 -12.67 10.52 12.30
N ALA A 138 -11.78 11.42 12.60
CA ALA A 138 -11.97 12.48 13.58
C ALA A 138 -10.94 13.61 13.38
N SER A 139 -11.17 14.76 13.99
CA SER A 139 -10.12 15.76 14.11
C SER A 139 -8.98 15.29 15.01
N ALA A 140 -7.77 15.84 14.82
CA ALA A 140 -6.64 15.55 15.68
C ALA A 140 -6.93 15.85 17.16
N ASP A 141 -7.69 16.92 17.42
CA ASP A 141 -8.14 17.29 18.78
C ASP A 141 -9.11 16.26 19.35
N TRP A 142 -10.06 15.80 18.54
CA TRP A 142 -11.05 14.79 18.94
C TRP A 142 -10.38 13.45 19.29
N PHE A 143 -9.47 12.98 18.46
CA PHE A 143 -8.68 11.78 18.76
C PHE A 143 -7.94 11.88 20.09
N LYS A 144 -7.44 13.05 20.41
CA LYS A 144 -6.66 13.28 21.64
C LYS A 144 -7.51 13.36 22.89
N ASN A 145 -8.69 13.97 22.81
CA ASN A 145 -9.44 14.37 23.98
C ASN A 145 -10.74 13.57 24.21
N GLU A 146 -11.33 13.03 23.14
CA GLU A 146 -12.65 12.39 23.21
C GLU A 146 -12.58 10.85 23.04
N LEU A 147 -11.43 10.30 22.67
CA LEU A 147 -11.25 8.87 22.41
C LEU A 147 -10.07 8.29 23.21
N GLN A 148 -10.18 7.01 23.57
CA GLN A 148 -9.08 6.22 24.16
C GLN A 148 -8.27 5.55 23.06
N LEU A 149 -7.26 6.26 22.51
CA LEU A 149 -6.49 5.84 21.34
C LEU A 149 -5.76 4.51 21.49
N ASP A 150 -5.33 4.18 22.71
CA ASP A 150 -4.67 2.92 23.05
C ASP A 150 -5.54 1.70 22.76
N ARG A 151 -6.85 1.84 22.86
CA ARG A 151 -7.84 0.80 22.57
C ARG A 151 -8.22 0.72 21.05
N LEU A 152 -7.84 1.71 20.28
CA LEU A 152 -8.20 1.85 18.86
C LEU A 152 -7.05 1.53 17.91
N THR A 153 -5.94 0.97 18.41
CA THR A 153 -4.71 0.72 17.63
C THR A 153 -4.90 -0.24 16.44
N ALA A 154 -5.89 -1.12 16.50
CA ALA A 154 -6.22 -2.06 15.42
C ALA A 154 -6.83 -1.37 14.19
N TYR A 155 -7.48 -0.23 14.37
CA TYR A 155 -8.19 0.46 13.30
C TYR A 155 -7.35 1.55 12.65
N ASP A 156 -7.55 1.77 11.37
CA ASP A 156 -6.90 2.86 10.65
C ASP A 156 -7.46 4.22 11.03
N LYS A 157 -6.67 5.27 10.84
CA LYS A 157 -7.08 6.65 11.18
C LYS A 157 -7.11 7.51 9.93
N TRP A 158 -8.19 8.26 9.80
CA TRP A 158 -8.34 9.38 8.89
C TRP A 158 -8.43 10.66 9.74
N VAL A 159 -7.33 11.39 9.77
CA VAL A 159 -7.15 12.52 10.70
C VAL A 159 -7.49 13.83 9.98
N ALA A 160 -8.44 14.60 10.51
CA ALA A 160 -8.67 15.97 10.08
C ALA A 160 -7.80 16.93 10.91
N ASN A 161 -6.97 17.71 10.23
CA ASN A 161 -6.18 18.77 10.84
C ASN A 161 -5.75 19.76 9.76
N TRP A 162 -6.38 20.90 9.75
CA TRP A 162 -6.27 21.90 8.69
C TRP A 162 -5.24 22.98 8.99
N GLN A 163 -4.74 23.68 7.95
CA GLN A 163 -3.80 24.80 8.04
C GLN A 163 -2.47 24.44 8.72
N VAL A 164 -2.06 23.19 8.64
CA VAL A 164 -0.79 22.66 9.15
C VAL A 164 -0.02 21.96 8.03
N THR A 165 1.29 21.80 8.19
CA THR A 165 2.13 21.09 7.21
C THR A 165 2.12 19.58 7.40
N LYS A 166 1.68 19.10 8.56
CA LYS A 166 1.44 17.71 8.93
C LYS A 166 0.43 17.66 10.07
N PRO A 167 -0.34 16.56 10.22
CA PRO A 167 -1.27 16.44 11.35
C PRO A 167 -0.54 16.53 12.69
N ASN A 168 -1.16 17.25 13.64
CA ASN A 168 -0.76 17.24 15.04
C ASN A 168 -1.39 16.00 15.72
N PHE A 169 -0.95 14.83 15.29
CA PHE A 169 -1.46 13.54 15.74
C PHE A 169 -0.28 12.59 15.98
N GLU A 170 -0.27 11.96 17.15
CA GLU A 170 0.75 10.98 17.54
C GLU A 170 0.27 9.56 17.21
N GLY A 171 0.97 8.91 16.31
CA GLY A 171 0.68 7.54 15.89
C GLY A 171 0.48 7.40 14.39
N PRO A 172 0.26 6.15 13.92
CA PRO A 172 0.07 5.88 12.50
C PRO A 172 -1.33 6.32 12.04
N TYR A 173 -1.39 6.91 10.86
CA TYR A 173 -2.63 7.24 10.15
C TYR A 173 -2.50 6.89 8.66
N GLY A 174 -3.62 6.53 8.05
CA GLY A 174 -3.69 6.17 6.65
C GLY A 174 -4.17 7.31 5.75
N LEU A 175 -5.04 8.19 6.26
CA LEU A 175 -5.52 9.38 5.57
C LEU A 175 -5.34 10.64 6.42
N TRP A 176 -5.18 11.76 5.72
CA TRP A 176 -5.18 13.10 6.30
C TRP A 176 -6.09 14.02 5.51
N GLN A 177 -7.14 14.53 6.13
CA GLN A 177 -7.94 15.64 5.60
C GLN A 177 -7.23 16.94 5.98
N PHE A 178 -6.57 17.56 5.00
CA PHE A 178 -5.69 18.71 5.24
C PHE A 178 -6.38 20.06 5.06
N THR A 179 -7.58 20.06 4.48
CA THR A 179 -8.39 21.26 4.23
C THR A 179 -9.86 20.93 4.03
N SER A 180 -10.73 21.87 4.38
CA SER A 180 -12.18 21.85 4.07
C SER A 180 -12.56 22.89 3.00
N SER A 181 -11.60 23.39 2.22
CA SER A 181 -11.85 24.51 1.33
C SER A 181 -11.01 24.52 0.06
N ILE A 182 -10.66 23.34 -0.46
CA ILE A 182 -9.97 23.26 -1.77
C ILE A 182 -10.97 23.57 -2.89
N GLN A 183 -10.47 24.20 -3.95
CA GLN A 183 -11.20 24.43 -5.19
C GLN A 183 -10.56 23.59 -6.29
N LEU A 184 -11.35 22.81 -6.99
CA LEU A 184 -10.95 21.97 -8.10
C LEU A 184 -11.82 22.28 -9.33
N SER A 185 -11.29 22.02 -10.51
CA SER A 185 -12.06 22.10 -11.75
C SER A 185 -13.25 21.13 -11.67
N GLY A 186 -14.37 21.54 -12.17
CA GLY A 186 -15.59 20.73 -12.16
C GLY A 186 -16.51 20.96 -10.97
N TYR A 187 -16.12 21.73 -9.95
CA TYR A 187 -17.04 22.14 -8.88
C TYR A 187 -16.71 23.56 -8.40
N ALA A 188 -17.69 24.44 -8.50
CA ALA A 188 -17.51 25.86 -8.13
C ALA A 188 -17.50 26.12 -6.62
N GLY A 189 -17.88 25.13 -5.81
CA GLY A 189 -17.89 25.22 -4.36
C GLY A 189 -16.57 24.81 -3.72
N ARG A 190 -16.59 24.69 -2.39
CA ARG A 190 -15.48 24.19 -1.59
C ARG A 190 -15.60 22.68 -1.42
N LEU A 191 -14.46 21.99 -1.41
CA LEU A 191 -14.34 20.56 -1.18
C LEU A 191 -13.35 20.29 -0.05
N ASP A 192 -13.52 19.14 0.58
CA ASP A 192 -12.60 18.62 1.56
C ASP A 192 -11.48 17.87 0.84
N GLY A 193 -10.23 18.30 1.06
CA GLY A 193 -9.04 17.74 0.40
C GLY A 193 -8.30 16.77 1.29
N ASN A 194 -7.89 15.63 0.72
CA ASN A 194 -7.31 14.51 1.45
C ASN A 194 -6.03 13.99 0.83
N TYR A 195 -5.10 13.52 1.67
CA TYR A 195 -3.98 12.68 1.28
C TYR A 195 -4.12 11.26 1.86
N ALA A 196 -3.94 10.26 1.01
CA ALA A 196 -3.84 8.86 1.42
C ALA A 196 -2.39 8.39 1.33
N TYR A 197 -1.91 7.72 2.37
CA TYR A 197 -0.53 7.25 2.51
C TYR A 197 -0.37 5.74 2.34
N LYS A 198 -1.49 5.01 2.32
CA LYS A 198 -1.55 3.56 2.08
C LYS A 198 -2.08 3.26 0.69
N ASP A 199 -1.67 2.15 0.11
CA ASP A 199 -2.29 1.63 -1.12
C ASP A 199 -3.53 0.79 -0.79
N TYR A 200 -4.62 1.48 -0.44
CA TYR A 200 -5.87 0.81 -0.08
C TYR A 200 -6.42 -0.10 -1.20
N PRO A 201 -6.42 0.31 -2.48
CA PRO A 201 -6.85 -0.59 -3.55
C PRO A 201 -6.10 -1.92 -3.58
N ALA A 202 -4.78 -1.90 -3.35
CA ALA A 202 -3.98 -3.13 -3.27
C ALA A 202 -4.32 -3.95 -2.02
N ILE A 203 -4.50 -3.29 -0.86
CA ILE A 203 -4.90 -3.96 0.38
C ILE A 203 -6.24 -4.68 0.21
N MET A 204 -7.26 -4.02 -0.36
CA MET A 204 -8.59 -4.62 -0.56
C MET A 204 -8.53 -5.87 -1.44
N LYS A 205 -7.79 -5.81 -2.55
CA LYS A 205 -7.63 -6.93 -3.47
C LYS A 205 -6.86 -8.10 -2.85
N VAL A 206 -5.72 -7.84 -2.22
CA VAL A 206 -4.88 -8.89 -1.62
C VAL A 206 -5.61 -9.64 -0.52
N HIS A 207 -6.40 -8.94 0.29
CA HIS A 207 -7.12 -9.54 1.41
C HIS A 207 -8.55 -9.98 1.08
N GLY A 208 -9.06 -9.64 -0.10
CA GLY A 208 -10.44 -9.95 -0.50
C GLY A 208 -11.48 -9.20 0.35
N LEU A 209 -11.18 -7.95 0.70
CA LEU A 209 -12.05 -7.08 1.50
C LEU A 209 -12.94 -6.21 0.62
N ASN A 210 -13.96 -5.57 1.21
CA ASN A 210 -14.81 -4.59 0.54
C ASN A 210 -15.42 -5.12 -0.77
N ARG A 211 -15.79 -6.41 -0.79
CA ARG A 211 -16.35 -7.15 -1.93
C ARG A 211 -15.38 -7.37 -3.11
N TYR A 212 -14.10 -7.17 -2.89
CA TYR A 212 -13.11 -7.70 -3.84
C TYR A 212 -13.00 -9.20 -3.68
N SER A 213 -12.90 -9.93 -4.80
CA SER A 213 -12.45 -11.32 -4.75
C SER A 213 -11.01 -11.33 -4.24
N LYS A 214 -10.71 -12.22 -3.30
CA LYS A 214 -9.32 -12.38 -2.85
C LYS A 214 -8.50 -12.79 -4.06
N GLU A 215 -7.66 -11.90 -4.53
CA GLU A 215 -6.67 -12.27 -5.53
C GLU A 215 -5.79 -13.36 -4.91
N PRO A 216 -5.53 -14.47 -5.63
CA PRO A 216 -4.48 -15.38 -5.18
C PRO A 216 -3.27 -14.49 -4.94
N ALA A 217 -2.70 -14.55 -3.75
CA ALA A 217 -1.56 -13.72 -3.39
C ALA A 217 -0.60 -13.76 -4.59
N SER A 218 -0.49 -12.66 -5.33
CA SER A 218 0.54 -12.55 -6.35
C SER A 218 1.81 -12.84 -5.59
N LYS A 219 2.51 -13.94 -5.95
CA LYS A 219 3.84 -14.15 -5.41
C LYS A 219 4.52 -12.79 -5.46
N PRO A 220 5.09 -12.29 -4.35
CA PRO A 220 5.81 -11.03 -4.39
C PRO A 220 6.71 -11.11 -5.62
N PRO A 221 6.84 -10.03 -6.41
CA PRO A 221 7.59 -10.08 -7.66
C PRO A 221 8.88 -10.83 -7.37
N VAL A 222 9.10 -11.92 -8.09
CA VAL A 222 10.25 -12.80 -7.83
C VAL A 222 11.44 -11.89 -8.03
N LYS A 223 12.09 -11.52 -6.93
CA LYS A 223 13.29 -10.69 -6.98
C LYS A 223 14.28 -11.36 -7.90
N THR A 224 14.86 -10.61 -8.78
CA THR A 224 15.90 -11.11 -9.66
C THR A 224 17.12 -11.51 -8.84
N ILE A 225 17.96 -12.38 -9.37
CA ILE A 225 19.23 -12.77 -8.72
C ILE A 225 20.09 -11.54 -8.43
N ASP A 226 20.01 -10.50 -9.28
CA ASP A 226 20.72 -9.24 -9.09
C ASP A 226 20.23 -8.45 -7.89
N GLU A 227 18.92 -8.31 -7.73
CA GLU A 227 18.31 -7.63 -6.57
C GLU A 227 18.63 -8.38 -5.27
N LEU A 228 18.54 -9.70 -5.26
CA LEU A 228 18.88 -10.53 -4.11
C LEU A 228 20.37 -10.45 -3.77
N ALA A 229 21.25 -10.41 -4.77
CA ALA A 229 22.68 -10.23 -4.57
C ALA A 229 23.01 -8.86 -3.97
N GLN A 230 22.33 -7.79 -4.39
CA GLN A 230 22.45 -6.44 -3.80
C GLN A 230 21.99 -6.42 -2.34
N GLU A 231 20.87 -7.08 -2.02
CA GLU A 231 20.39 -7.22 -0.65
C GLU A 231 21.36 -8.02 0.24
N VAL A 232 22.02 -9.05 -0.29
CA VAL A 232 23.08 -9.78 0.41
C VAL A 232 24.25 -8.84 0.72
N LEU A 233 24.67 -8.03 -0.25
CA LEU A 233 25.76 -7.07 -0.08
C LEU A 233 25.43 -5.97 0.94
N SER A 234 24.16 -5.55 1.01
CA SER A 234 23.68 -4.59 2.02
C SER A 234 23.42 -5.20 3.40
N GLY A 235 23.60 -6.52 3.58
CA GLY A 235 23.48 -7.21 4.87
C GLY A 235 22.05 -7.64 5.25
N VAL A 236 21.05 -7.42 4.40
CA VAL A 236 19.63 -7.77 4.66
C VAL A 236 19.45 -9.24 5.03
N TRP A 237 20.25 -10.12 4.43
CA TRP A 237 20.15 -11.57 4.56
C TRP A 237 21.06 -12.18 5.66
N GLY A 238 21.78 -11.34 6.44
CA GLY A 238 22.72 -11.83 7.43
C GLY A 238 24.02 -12.39 6.82
N ASN A 239 24.76 -13.22 7.58
CA ASN A 239 26.08 -13.72 7.18
C ASN A 239 26.20 -15.23 7.32
N GLY A 240 27.13 -15.84 6.54
CA GLY A 240 27.50 -17.25 6.67
C GLY A 240 26.33 -18.21 6.51
N SER A 241 26.21 -19.18 7.43
CA SER A 241 25.15 -20.20 7.41
C SER A 241 23.76 -19.61 7.64
N ASP A 242 23.63 -18.54 8.42
CA ASP A 242 22.36 -17.85 8.63
C ASP A 242 21.80 -17.28 7.32
N ARG A 243 22.63 -16.62 6.52
CA ARG A 243 22.29 -16.16 5.17
C ARG A 243 21.77 -17.29 4.29
N LYS A 244 22.51 -18.42 4.25
CA LYS A 244 22.11 -19.57 3.44
C LYS A 244 20.74 -20.09 3.85
N ASN A 245 20.54 -20.29 5.16
CA ASN A 245 19.28 -20.82 5.69
C ASN A 245 18.09 -19.88 5.38
N ARG A 246 18.28 -18.58 5.52
CA ARG A 246 17.20 -17.58 5.26
C ARG A 246 16.84 -17.49 3.79
N LEU A 247 17.83 -17.49 2.88
CA LEU A 247 17.58 -17.49 1.44
C LEU A 247 16.87 -18.76 0.98
N VAL A 248 17.33 -19.93 1.43
CA VAL A 248 16.70 -21.23 1.10
C VAL A 248 15.29 -21.32 1.69
N ALA A 249 15.08 -20.89 2.94
CA ALA A 249 13.74 -20.86 3.56
C ALA A 249 12.78 -19.92 2.83
N ALA A 250 13.28 -18.85 2.23
CA ALA A 250 12.50 -17.95 1.37
C ALA A 250 12.27 -18.47 -0.06
N GLY A 251 12.78 -19.69 -0.38
CA GLY A 251 12.60 -20.34 -1.68
C GLY A 251 13.54 -19.84 -2.77
N HIS A 252 14.65 -19.19 -2.40
CA HIS A 252 15.64 -18.67 -3.34
C HIS A 252 16.79 -19.66 -3.57
N ASP A 253 17.35 -19.64 -4.78
CA ASP A 253 18.57 -20.38 -5.12
C ASP A 253 19.79 -19.67 -4.53
N TYR A 254 20.27 -20.18 -3.39
CA TYR A 254 21.43 -19.63 -2.69
C TYR A 254 22.69 -19.63 -3.55
N ASP A 255 22.93 -20.72 -4.29
CA ASP A 255 24.18 -20.87 -5.04
C ASP A 255 24.25 -19.89 -6.21
N ALA A 256 23.14 -19.69 -6.91
CA ALA A 256 23.05 -18.69 -7.98
C ALA A 256 23.22 -17.25 -7.44
N ILE A 257 22.62 -16.94 -6.28
CA ILE A 257 22.75 -15.63 -5.64
C ILE A 257 24.20 -15.41 -5.15
N GLN A 258 24.81 -16.40 -4.52
CA GLN A 258 26.19 -16.30 -4.03
C GLN A 258 27.20 -16.15 -5.20
N ALA A 259 27.00 -16.85 -6.30
CA ALA A 259 27.78 -16.65 -7.51
C ALA A 259 27.68 -15.20 -8.01
N ARG A 260 26.50 -14.63 -8.03
CA ARG A 260 26.30 -13.24 -8.44
C ARG A 260 26.94 -12.24 -7.46
N VAL A 261 26.84 -12.48 -6.16
CA VAL A 261 27.56 -11.71 -5.12
C VAL A 261 29.06 -11.73 -5.36
N ASN A 262 29.62 -12.89 -5.65
CA ASN A 262 31.05 -13.05 -5.94
C ASN A 262 31.49 -12.24 -7.17
N VAL A 263 30.69 -12.24 -8.22
CA VAL A 263 30.93 -11.41 -9.43
C VAL A 263 30.89 -9.91 -9.06
N LEU A 264 29.89 -9.46 -8.27
CA LEU A 264 29.78 -8.07 -7.85
C LEU A 264 30.93 -7.62 -6.95
N LEU A 265 31.47 -8.52 -6.13
CA LEU A 265 32.64 -8.26 -5.30
C LEU A 265 34.00 -8.40 -6.09
N GLY A 266 33.94 -8.80 -7.36
CA GLY A 266 35.14 -9.04 -8.17
C GLY A 266 35.94 -10.26 -7.76
N VAL A 267 35.39 -11.15 -6.92
CA VAL A 267 36.02 -12.37 -6.42
C VAL A 267 36.02 -13.46 -7.51
N ASP A 268 34.90 -13.54 -8.27
CA ASP A 268 34.78 -14.40 -9.43
C ASP A 268 34.67 -13.55 -10.69
N LYS A 269 35.80 -13.29 -11.35
CA LYS A 269 35.73 -12.90 -12.76
C LYS A 269 35.16 -14.08 -13.54
N PRO A 270 34.21 -13.88 -14.46
CA PRO A 270 33.73 -14.99 -15.29
C PRO A 270 34.94 -15.65 -15.92
N LYS A 271 35.14 -16.94 -15.64
CA LYS A 271 36.25 -17.67 -16.24
C LYS A 271 36.09 -17.57 -17.74
N LYS A 272 37.10 -16.98 -18.41
CA LYS A 272 37.16 -16.92 -19.87
C LYS A 272 36.91 -18.30 -20.44
N SER A 273 36.13 -18.39 -21.48
CA SER A 273 35.92 -19.65 -22.19
C SER A 273 37.24 -20.13 -22.83
N ILE A 274 37.38 -21.43 -23.05
CA ILE A 274 38.55 -21.99 -23.72
C ILE A 274 38.74 -21.36 -25.10
N ASP A 275 37.65 -21.04 -25.80
CA ASP A 275 37.70 -20.35 -27.11
C ASP A 275 38.27 -18.93 -27.01
N GLU A 276 37.85 -18.14 -26.00
CA GLU A 276 38.38 -16.78 -25.75
C GLU A 276 39.87 -16.85 -25.38
N LEU A 277 40.27 -17.77 -24.50
CA LEU A 277 41.64 -17.97 -24.11
C LEU A 277 42.51 -18.40 -25.30
N ALA A 278 42.03 -19.32 -26.16
CA ALA A 278 42.74 -19.75 -27.35
C ALA A 278 42.97 -18.60 -28.33
N ARG A 279 42.01 -17.72 -28.52
CA ARG A 279 42.14 -16.50 -29.36
C ARG A 279 43.16 -15.51 -28.77
N GLU A 280 43.15 -15.33 -27.43
CA GLU A 280 44.14 -14.51 -26.72
C GLU A 280 45.55 -15.09 -26.85
N VAL A 281 45.71 -16.40 -26.76
CA VAL A 281 46.97 -17.08 -26.99
C VAL A 281 47.48 -16.85 -28.42
N ILE A 282 46.62 -16.96 -29.45
CA ILE A 282 46.94 -16.68 -30.84
C ILE A 282 47.41 -15.23 -31.05
N ARG A 283 46.81 -14.27 -30.30
CA ARG A 283 47.23 -12.86 -30.33
C ARG A 283 48.55 -12.59 -29.60
N GLY A 284 49.07 -13.55 -28.82
CA GLY A 284 50.28 -13.39 -28.04
C GLY A 284 50.08 -12.85 -26.62
N ASP A 285 48.80 -12.65 -26.17
CA ASP A 285 48.50 -12.05 -24.88
C ASP A 285 49.01 -12.84 -23.66
N TRP A 286 49.31 -14.12 -23.87
CA TRP A 286 49.76 -15.06 -22.83
C TRP A 286 51.26 -15.42 -22.89
N GLY A 287 52.03 -14.82 -23.80
CA GLY A 287 53.44 -15.15 -24.03
C GLY A 287 53.63 -16.50 -24.76
N ASP A 288 54.85 -17.04 -24.74
CA ASP A 288 55.22 -18.23 -25.48
C ASP A 288 55.78 -19.36 -24.60
N GLY A 289 55.63 -20.61 -25.09
CA GLY A 289 56.29 -21.79 -24.50
C GLY A 289 55.92 -21.99 -23.02
N GLU A 290 56.95 -22.20 -22.20
CA GLU A 290 56.77 -22.44 -20.74
C GLU A 290 56.18 -21.25 -19.99
N GLU A 291 56.41 -20.02 -20.44
CA GLU A 291 55.83 -18.85 -19.84
C GLU A 291 54.32 -18.82 -20.04
N ARG A 292 53.81 -19.13 -21.22
CA ARG A 292 52.37 -19.30 -21.50
C ARG A 292 51.75 -20.33 -20.57
N LYS A 293 52.40 -21.49 -20.46
CA LYS A 293 51.92 -22.57 -19.59
C LYS A 293 51.85 -22.14 -18.13
N ARG A 294 52.89 -21.48 -17.62
CA ARG A 294 52.93 -20.96 -16.26
C ARG A 294 51.78 -19.96 -16.01
N ARG A 295 51.64 -18.95 -16.88
CA ARG A 295 50.65 -17.88 -16.75
C ARG A 295 49.21 -18.39 -16.79
N LEU A 296 48.90 -19.33 -17.71
CA LEU A 296 47.57 -19.94 -17.78
C LEU A 296 47.25 -20.75 -16.52
N ASN A 297 48.18 -21.54 -16.04
CA ASN A 297 48.02 -22.35 -14.83
C ASN A 297 47.90 -21.49 -13.56
N GLU A 298 48.71 -20.43 -13.42
CA GLU A 298 48.59 -19.45 -12.32
C GLU A 298 47.24 -18.70 -12.32
N ALA A 299 46.67 -18.48 -13.51
CA ALA A 299 45.37 -17.90 -13.68
C ALA A 299 44.22 -18.92 -13.47
N GLY A 300 44.51 -20.18 -13.17
CA GLY A 300 43.52 -21.23 -12.89
C GLY A 300 42.90 -21.86 -14.15
N PHE A 301 43.54 -21.72 -15.31
CA PHE A 301 43.09 -22.32 -16.57
C PHE A 301 43.91 -23.58 -16.92
N ASP A 302 43.23 -24.54 -17.55
CA ASP A 302 43.89 -25.74 -18.05
C ASP A 302 44.67 -25.43 -19.34
N TYR A 303 46.01 -25.35 -19.23
CA TYR A 303 46.88 -25.09 -20.37
C TYR A 303 46.68 -26.06 -21.54
N TYR A 304 46.49 -27.34 -21.25
CA TYR A 304 46.37 -28.34 -22.32
C TYR A 304 45.06 -28.22 -23.09
N ALA A 305 43.96 -27.92 -22.39
CA ALA A 305 42.69 -27.68 -23.03
C ALA A 305 42.73 -26.41 -23.92
N VAL A 306 43.36 -25.33 -23.43
CA VAL A 306 43.55 -24.10 -24.20
C VAL A 306 44.43 -24.32 -25.40
N GLN A 307 45.57 -25.02 -25.24
CA GLN A 307 46.50 -25.29 -26.34
C GLN A 307 45.86 -26.19 -27.41
N SER A 308 45.14 -27.22 -27.03
CA SER A 308 44.37 -28.04 -27.97
C SER A 308 43.43 -27.21 -28.84
N ARG A 309 42.77 -26.24 -28.23
CA ARG A 309 41.83 -25.33 -28.94
C ARG A 309 42.59 -24.36 -29.87
N VAL A 310 43.76 -23.88 -29.45
CA VAL A 310 44.65 -23.07 -30.30
C VAL A 310 45.03 -23.85 -31.56
N ASP A 311 45.47 -25.12 -31.39
CA ASP A 311 45.89 -25.98 -32.50
C ASP A 311 44.73 -26.26 -33.48
N GLU A 312 43.52 -26.40 -32.98
CA GLU A 312 42.31 -26.52 -33.82
C GLU A 312 42.02 -25.25 -34.62
N LEU A 313 42.14 -24.07 -34.00
CA LEU A 313 41.86 -22.77 -34.65
C LEU A 313 42.93 -22.43 -35.70
N LEU A 314 44.17 -22.85 -35.53
CA LEU A 314 45.26 -22.63 -36.48
C LEU A 314 45.26 -23.63 -37.65
N LYS A 315 44.52 -24.74 -37.59
CA LYS A 315 44.38 -25.72 -38.68
C LYS A 315 43.32 -25.34 -39.72
N ARG A 316 42.62 -24.23 -39.49
CA ARG A 316 41.65 -23.67 -40.41
C ARG A 316 42.24 -22.51 -41.18
#